data_b11a190de3f48b864393b478bf6f68f8
#
_entry.id   b11a190de3f48b864393b478bf6f68f8
#
_cell.length_a   1.000
_cell.length_b   1.000
_cell.length_c   1.000
_cell.angle_alpha   90.00
_cell.angle_beta   90.00
_cell.angle_gamma   90.00
#
_symmetry.space_group_name_H-M   'P 1'
#
loop_
_entity.id
_entity.type
_entity.pdbx_description
1 polymer ?
#
loop_
_entity_poly.entity_id
_entity_poly.type
_entity_poly.pdbx_seq_one_letter_code
_entity_poly.pdbx_strand_id
1 'polypeptide(L)'
;MKSIYAITPPHEKLENLLQKVESLLDAGITLFQYRSKENNLNKIKNEASSLLETIKRKNGKLIINDFPEIAIEIGADGFHLG
;
A
#
# COMPACT_ATOMS: atom_id res chain seq x y z
N MET A 1 19.60 -3.99 6.52
CA MET A 1 19.02 -4.05 5.16
C MET A 1 17.51 -3.84 5.23
N LYS A 2 16.98 -3.03 4.35
CA LYS A 2 15.54 -2.75 4.33
C LYS A 2 14.85 -3.72 3.37
N SER A 3 13.77 -4.32 3.84
CA SER A 3 12.95 -5.20 3.00
C SER A 3 11.76 -4.43 2.48
N ILE A 4 11.50 -4.55 1.18
CA ILE A 4 10.34 -3.94 0.55
C ILE A 4 9.39 -5.05 0.16
N TYR A 5 8.14 -4.95 0.59
CA TYR A 5 7.11 -5.87 0.15
C TYR A 5 6.22 -5.19 -0.87
N ALA A 6 6.13 -5.75 -2.06
CA ALA A 6 5.28 -5.21 -3.12
C ALA A 6 3.88 -5.78 -2.99
N ILE A 7 2.90 -4.90 -2.89
CA ILE A 7 1.49 -5.26 -2.80
C ILE A 7 0.89 -5.12 -4.20
N THR A 8 0.38 -6.20 -4.75
CA THR A 8 -0.29 -6.18 -6.04
C THR A 8 -1.64 -6.86 -5.85
N PRO A 9 -2.71 -6.10 -5.66
CA PRO A 9 -4.02 -6.67 -5.34
C PRO A 9 -4.91 -6.90 -6.57
N PRO A 10 -4.60 -7.85 -7.45
CA PRO A 10 -5.41 -8.01 -8.66
C PRO A 10 -6.74 -8.70 -8.42
N HIS A 11 -6.79 -9.70 -7.55
CA HIS A 11 -8.00 -10.48 -7.34
C HIS A 11 -8.29 -10.74 -5.87
N GLU A 12 -7.54 -10.11 -5.00
CA GLU A 12 -7.67 -10.33 -3.57
C GLU A 12 -8.65 -9.33 -2.99
N LYS A 13 -9.47 -9.77 -2.05
CA LYS A 13 -10.34 -8.85 -1.33
C LYS A 13 -9.48 -7.97 -0.44
N LEU A 14 -9.90 -6.71 -0.28
CA LEU A 14 -9.16 -5.76 0.55
C LEU A 14 -8.94 -6.29 1.97
N GLU A 15 -9.94 -6.91 2.56
CA GLU A 15 -9.80 -7.43 3.93
C GLU A 15 -8.70 -8.48 4.03
N ASN A 16 -8.53 -9.31 2.98
CA ASN A 16 -7.46 -10.31 2.95
C ASN A 16 -6.09 -9.65 2.81
N LEU A 17 -6.02 -8.59 2.00
CA LEU A 17 -4.78 -7.81 1.86
C LEU A 17 -4.38 -7.16 3.17
N LEU A 18 -5.36 -6.60 3.87
CA LEU A 18 -5.10 -5.95 5.16
C LEU A 18 -4.56 -6.95 6.18
N GLN A 19 -5.13 -8.15 6.24
CA GLN A 19 -4.65 -9.20 7.14
C GLN A 19 -3.23 -9.61 6.79
N LYS A 20 -2.93 -9.76 5.50
CA LYS A 20 -1.59 -10.11 5.05
C LYS A 20 -0.58 -9.02 5.45
N VAL A 21 -0.94 -7.77 5.23
CA VAL A 21 -0.08 -6.64 5.59
C VAL A 21 0.18 -6.60 7.09
N GLU A 22 -0.86 -6.82 7.90
CA GLU A 22 -0.69 -6.85 9.35
C GLU A 22 0.28 -7.96 9.77
N SER A 23 0.15 -9.15 9.18
CA SER A 23 1.06 -10.25 9.48
C SER A 23 2.50 -9.91 9.12
N LEU A 24 2.70 -9.25 7.98
CA LEU A 24 4.03 -8.85 7.54
C LEU A 24 4.62 -7.77 8.45
N LEU A 25 3.80 -6.82 8.88
CA LEU A 25 4.23 -5.80 9.82
C LEU A 25 4.67 -6.45 11.14
N ASP A 26 3.89 -7.41 11.63
CA ASP A 26 4.23 -8.12 12.86
C ASP A 26 5.52 -8.93 12.71
N ALA A 27 5.83 -9.36 11.50
CA ALA A 27 7.07 -10.08 11.22
C ALA A 27 8.28 -9.16 11.00
N GLY A 28 8.07 -7.84 11.08
CA GLY A 28 9.16 -6.88 10.99
C GLY A 28 9.33 -6.18 9.65
N ILE A 29 8.44 -6.43 8.69
CA ILE A 29 8.46 -5.71 7.42
C ILE A 29 7.78 -4.37 7.61
N THR A 30 8.47 -3.30 7.28
CA THR A 30 7.97 -1.94 7.53
C THR A 30 7.84 -1.09 6.28
N LEU A 31 8.31 -1.56 5.13
CA LEU A 31 8.26 -0.80 3.90
C LEU A 31 7.46 -1.56 2.84
N PHE A 32 6.41 -0.91 2.36
CA PHE A 32 5.48 -1.51 1.41
C PHE A 32 5.37 -0.65 0.16
N GLN A 33 5.20 -1.30 -0.99
CA GLN A 33 4.92 -0.61 -2.23
C GLN A 33 3.61 -1.13 -2.79
N TYR A 34 2.68 -0.22 -3.04
CA TYR A 34 1.38 -0.56 -3.62
C TYR A 34 1.46 -0.43 -5.15
N ARG A 35 1.11 -1.50 -5.83
CA ARG A 35 0.99 -1.51 -7.29
C ARG A 35 -0.38 -2.04 -7.64
N SER A 36 -1.03 -1.42 -8.63
CA SER A 36 -2.34 -1.87 -9.06
C SER A 36 -2.45 -1.80 -10.58
N LYS A 37 -3.16 -2.78 -11.14
CA LYS A 37 -3.52 -2.79 -12.55
C LYS A 37 -4.97 -2.34 -12.74
N GLU A 38 -5.61 -1.91 -11.67
CA GLU A 38 -6.99 -1.44 -11.71
C GLU A 38 -7.07 -0.12 -12.47
N ASN A 39 -8.14 0.06 -13.23
CA ASN A 39 -8.36 1.29 -14.00
C ASN A 39 -9.22 2.32 -13.27
N ASN A 40 -9.90 1.91 -12.22
CA ASN A 40 -10.79 2.80 -11.47
C ASN A 40 -9.98 3.52 -10.38
N LEU A 41 -9.73 4.81 -10.58
CA LEU A 41 -8.91 5.61 -9.67
C LEU A 41 -9.52 5.72 -8.28
N ASN A 42 -10.85 5.79 -8.16
CA ASN A 42 -11.49 5.84 -6.86
C ASN A 42 -11.26 4.54 -6.08
N LYS A 43 -11.31 3.42 -6.77
CA LYS A 43 -11.05 2.13 -6.15
C LYS A 43 -9.60 2.01 -5.69
N ILE A 44 -8.67 2.45 -6.53
CA ILE A 44 -7.24 2.47 -6.18
C ILE A 44 -7.03 3.34 -4.93
N LYS A 45 -7.60 4.53 -4.93
CA LYS A 45 -7.48 5.47 -3.82
C LYS A 45 -8.03 4.87 -2.52
N ASN A 46 -9.20 4.24 -2.59
CA ASN A 46 -9.82 3.63 -1.40
C ASN A 46 -8.99 2.49 -0.85
N GLU A 47 -8.49 1.62 -1.72
CA GLU A 47 -7.63 0.51 -1.30
C GLU A 47 -6.32 1.03 -0.69
N ALA A 48 -5.68 1.96 -1.38
CA ALA A 48 -4.41 2.52 -0.91
C ALA A 48 -4.58 3.24 0.43
N SER A 49 -5.68 3.96 0.60
CA SER A 49 -5.97 4.65 1.87
C SER A 49 -6.12 3.67 3.02
N SER A 50 -6.84 2.57 2.78
CA SER A 50 -7.06 1.55 3.81
C SER A 50 -5.74 0.86 4.18
N LEU A 51 -4.92 0.56 3.19
CA LEU A 51 -3.61 -0.03 3.42
C LEU A 51 -2.70 0.93 4.18
N LEU A 52 -2.72 2.20 3.80
CA LEU A 52 -1.90 3.21 4.47
C LEU A 52 -2.27 3.34 5.94
N GLU A 53 -3.57 3.36 6.25
CA GLU A 53 -4.02 3.46 7.63
C GLU A 53 -3.49 2.30 8.46
N THR A 54 -3.61 1.08 7.96
CA THR A 54 -3.13 -0.10 8.66
C THR A 54 -1.61 -0.07 8.84
N ILE A 55 -0.89 0.31 7.79
CA ILE A 55 0.57 0.37 7.82
C ILE A 55 1.04 1.44 8.80
N LYS A 56 0.39 2.60 8.81
CA LYS A 56 0.78 3.69 9.71
C LYS A 56 0.53 3.36 11.18
N ARG A 57 -0.50 2.60 11.48
CA ARG A 57 -0.77 2.20 12.87
C ARG A 57 0.38 1.40 13.48
N LYS A 58 1.17 0.75 12.65
CA LYS A 58 2.30 -0.07 13.10
C LYS A 58 3.64 0.53 12.66
N ASN A 59 3.67 1.83 12.41
CA ASN A 59 4.88 2.59 12.10
C ASN A 59 5.57 2.15 10.80
N GLY A 60 4.80 1.62 9.86
CA GLY A 60 5.32 1.28 8.55
C GLY A 60 5.24 2.46 7.58
N LYS A 61 5.72 2.24 6.38
CA LYS A 61 5.72 3.23 5.31
C LYS A 61 5.13 2.62 4.04
N LEU A 62 4.38 3.43 3.30
CA LEU A 62 3.75 3.02 2.06
C LEU A 62 4.17 3.93 0.91
N ILE A 63 4.64 3.30 -0.16
CA ILE A 63 4.99 3.98 -1.41
C ILE A 63 3.97 3.56 -2.47
N ILE A 64 3.46 4.52 -3.22
CA ILE A 64 2.48 4.26 -4.28
C ILE A 64 3.20 4.23 -5.62
N ASN A 65 3.00 3.17 -6.39
CA ASN A 65 3.61 3.03 -7.71
C ASN A 65 2.68 3.61 -8.78
N ASP A 66 3.23 4.47 -9.65
CA ASP A 66 2.56 5.02 -10.84
C ASP A 66 1.41 6.01 -10.63
N PHE A 67 1.05 6.33 -9.40
CA PHE A 67 -0.05 7.25 -9.13
C PHE A 67 0.37 8.34 -8.13
N PRO A 68 1.23 9.28 -8.55
CA PRO A 68 1.72 10.30 -7.63
C PRO A 68 0.60 11.19 -7.06
N GLU A 69 -0.45 11.48 -7.85
CA GLU A 69 -1.56 12.30 -7.36
C GLU A 69 -2.27 11.61 -6.20
N ILE A 70 -2.46 10.29 -6.31
CA ILE A 70 -3.10 9.53 -5.24
C ILE A 70 -2.21 9.51 -4.01
N ALA A 71 -0.91 9.31 -4.20
CA ALA A 71 0.04 9.31 -3.08
C ALA A 71 -0.03 10.62 -2.30
N ILE A 72 -0.05 11.75 -3.01
CA ILE A 72 -0.12 13.06 -2.39
C ILE A 72 -1.47 13.24 -1.68
N GLU A 73 -2.56 12.87 -2.35
CA GLU A 73 -3.90 13.05 -1.83
C GLU A 73 -4.15 12.27 -0.54
N ILE A 74 -3.68 11.04 -0.46
CA ILE A 74 -3.89 10.23 0.74
C ILE A 74 -2.80 10.41 1.80
N GLY A 75 -1.73 11.11 1.47
CA GLY A 75 -0.63 11.32 2.42
C GLY A 75 0.29 10.14 2.57
N ALA A 76 0.50 9.37 1.49
CA ALA A 76 1.45 8.27 1.50
C ALA A 76 2.88 8.78 1.74
N ASP A 77 3.77 7.88 2.11
CA ASP A 77 5.15 8.25 2.42
C ASP A 77 5.97 8.61 1.18
N GLY A 78 5.54 8.15 0.02
CA GLY A 78 6.21 8.49 -1.22
C GLY A 78 5.53 7.85 -2.41
N PHE A 79 6.11 8.06 -3.58
CA PHE A 79 5.63 7.41 -4.80
C PHE A 79 6.82 7.06 -5.68
N HIS A 80 6.59 6.13 -6.59
CA HIS A 80 7.59 5.68 -7.55
C HIS A 80 6.97 5.71 -8.94
N LEU A 81 7.70 6.31 -9.88
CA LEU A 81 7.29 6.36 -11.29
C LEU A 81 8.01 5.23 -12.02
N GLY A 82 7.24 4.30 -12.51
CA GLY A 82 7.78 3.14 -13.20
C GLY A 82 8.09 3.35 -14.66
#